data_81262a8b8061ea30dc6526fbae370257
#
_entry.id   81262a8b8061ea30dc6526fbae370257
#
_cell.length_a   1.000
_cell.length_b   1.000
_cell.length_c   1.000
_cell.angle_alpha   90.00
_cell.angle_beta   90.00
_cell.angle_gamma   90.00
#
_symmetry.space_group_name_H-M   'P 1'
#
loop_
_entity.id
_entity.type
_entity.pdbx_description
1 polymer ?
#
loop_
_entity_poly.entity_id
_entity_poly.type
_entity_poly.pdbx_seq_one_letter_code
_entity_poly.pdbx_strand_id
1 'polypeptide(L)'
;MMNSASKTPFKFYFGAPSCVPATTFETSGAILDTQSVEKLLKQKNIYYLSEMMNFPGVLFKDEDVLSKIKSAKNNNKPIDGHCPDLKGEDLESYIQSGISTDHEAFSYEEAKEKLQKGMKILIREGSAAKNYEALSPLISEFTDKLMFCSDDRHPDDLENEHINSLVKRSIQKGFELFDVLQIACI
;
A
#
# COMPACT_ATOMS: atom_id res chain seq x y z
N MET A 1 5.46 -17.75 8.29
CA MET A 1 4.89 -17.28 7.01
C MET A 1 5.77 -17.68 5.83
N MET A 2 7.02 -17.25 5.69
CA MET A 2 7.88 -17.57 4.52
C MET A 2 8.03 -19.06 4.25
N ASN A 3 8.27 -19.91 5.28
CA ASN A 3 8.33 -21.35 5.15
C ASN A 3 6.99 -21.99 4.70
N SER A 4 5.87 -21.37 4.98
CA SER A 4 4.57 -21.82 4.49
C SER A 4 4.37 -21.42 3.03
N ALA A 5 4.75 -20.19 2.69
CA ALA A 5 4.68 -19.68 1.32
C ALA A 5 5.50 -20.55 0.35
N SER A 6 6.69 -21.02 0.74
CA SER A 6 7.54 -21.88 -0.11
C SER A 6 6.95 -23.25 -0.44
N LYS A 7 5.87 -23.65 0.24
CA LYS A 7 5.17 -24.94 0.03
C LYS A 7 3.96 -24.83 -0.90
N THR A 8 3.70 -23.67 -1.46
CA THR A 8 2.57 -23.42 -2.36
C THR A 8 3.05 -22.90 -3.70
N PRO A 9 2.33 -23.14 -4.81
CA PRO A 9 2.66 -22.56 -6.11
C PRO A 9 2.38 -21.06 -6.21
N PHE A 10 1.71 -20.46 -5.21
CA PHE A 10 1.41 -19.04 -5.18
C PHE A 10 2.66 -18.22 -4.89
N LYS A 11 2.85 -17.11 -5.60
CA LYS A 11 3.99 -16.21 -5.43
C LYS A 11 3.70 -15.19 -4.34
N PHE A 12 4.56 -15.14 -3.32
CA PHE A 12 4.48 -14.18 -2.22
C PHE A 12 5.61 -13.16 -2.29
N TYR A 13 5.28 -11.90 -2.14
CA TYR A 13 6.23 -10.80 -2.02
C TYR A 13 6.08 -10.19 -0.63
N PHE A 14 7.00 -10.50 0.28
CA PHE A 14 6.93 -10.04 1.66
C PHE A 14 7.54 -8.64 1.83
N GLY A 15 6.84 -7.78 2.58
CA GLY A 15 7.36 -6.51 3.06
C GLY A 15 7.93 -6.61 4.47
N ALA A 16 8.85 -5.71 4.81
CA ALA A 16 9.25 -5.50 6.19
C ALA A 16 8.22 -4.58 6.87
N PRO A 17 7.62 -4.95 8.01
CA PRO A 17 6.70 -4.05 8.70
C PRO A 17 7.39 -2.75 9.11
N SER A 18 6.76 -1.62 8.83
CA SER A 18 7.29 -0.29 9.15
C SER A 18 6.98 0.13 10.59
N CYS A 19 5.79 -0.25 11.06
CA CYS A 19 5.23 0.20 12.33
C CYS A 19 4.79 -1.01 13.19
N VAL A 20 5.59 -1.37 14.17
CA VAL A 20 5.24 -2.38 15.19
C VAL A 20 5.73 -1.87 16.55
N PRO A 21 4.83 -1.49 17.44
CA PRO A 21 3.37 -1.43 17.31
C PRO A 21 2.93 -0.43 16.22
N ALA A 22 1.66 -0.49 15.81
CA ALA A 22 1.10 0.39 14.79
C ALA A 22 1.13 1.87 15.21
N THR A 23 0.91 2.13 16.50
CA THR A 23 1.02 3.45 17.11
C THR A 23 1.92 3.43 18.35
N THR A 24 2.51 4.58 18.70
CA THR A 24 3.46 4.69 19.83
C THR A 24 2.83 4.48 21.21
N PHE A 25 1.51 4.53 21.32
CA PHE A 25 0.75 4.36 22.57
C PHE A 25 0.08 2.99 22.70
N GLU A 26 0.27 2.11 21.72
CA GLU A 26 -0.21 0.73 21.80
C GLU A 26 0.78 -0.16 22.55
N THR A 27 0.23 -1.22 23.18
CA THR A 27 1.02 -2.34 23.66
C THR A 27 0.99 -3.47 22.65
N SER A 28 2.15 -3.99 22.27
CA SER A 28 2.26 -5.14 21.37
C SER A 28 3.21 -6.19 21.93
N GLY A 29 3.16 -7.39 21.37
CA GLY A 29 4.06 -8.48 21.78
C GLY A 29 5.52 -8.27 21.37
N ALA A 30 5.81 -7.27 20.53
CA ALA A 30 7.15 -6.94 20.06
C ALA A 30 7.23 -5.49 19.61
N ILE A 31 8.49 -4.98 19.51
CA ILE A 31 8.80 -3.70 18.89
C ILE A 31 9.78 -3.98 17.74
N LEU A 32 9.49 -3.45 16.56
CA LEU A 32 10.42 -3.43 15.43
C LEU A 32 11.07 -2.04 15.34
N ASP A 33 12.24 -1.92 15.93
CA ASP A 33 13.08 -0.74 15.83
C ASP A 33 13.77 -0.64 14.46
N THR A 34 14.44 0.48 14.21
CA THR A 34 15.19 0.71 12.96
C THR A 34 16.20 -0.42 12.66
N GLN A 35 16.89 -0.97 13.67
CA GLN A 35 17.89 -2.03 13.43
C GLN A 35 17.22 -3.33 12.98
N SER A 36 16.08 -3.67 13.57
CA SER A 36 15.29 -4.84 13.20
C SER A 36 14.74 -4.73 11.78
N VAL A 37 14.18 -3.58 11.44
CA VAL A 37 13.69 -3.29 10.07
C VAL A 37 14.84 -3.34 9.06
N GLU A 38 16.01 -2.77 9.36
CA GLU A 38 17.18 -2.83 8.49
C GLU A 38 17.65 -4.27 8.24
N LYS A 39 17.68 -5.11 9.27
CA LYS A 39 18.01 -6.54 9.13
C LYS A 39 17.03 -7.28 8.21
N LEU A 40 15.74 -6.95 8.30
CA LEU A 40 14.73 -7.52 7.40
C LEU A 40 14.95 -7.03 5.96
N LEU A 41 15.13 -5.74 5.76
CA LEU A 41 15.32 -5.14 4.44
C LEU A 41 16.57 -5.65 3.71
N LYS A 42 17.59 -6.11 4.41
CA LYS A 42 18.78 -6.76 3.81
C LYS A 42 18.51 -8.16 3.26
N GLN A 43 17.40 -8.79 3.62
CA GLN A 43 17.07 -10.12 3.14
C GLN A 43 16.55 -10.08 1.70
N LYS A 44 16.98 -11.04 0.86
CA LYS A 44 16.57 -11.11 -0.54
C LYS A 44 15.08 -11.39 -0.76
N ASN A 45 14.44 -12.06 0.17
CA ASN A 45 13.04 -12.44 0.15
C ASN A 45 12.10 -11.41 0.84
N ILE A 46 12.63 -10.28 1.26
CA ILE A 46 11.87 -9.09 1.65
C ILE A 46 12.00 -8.08 0.51
N TYR A 47 10.89 -7.66 -0.05
CA TYR A 47 10.86 -6.91 -1.31
C TYR A 47 10.66 -5.41 -1.14
N TYR A 48 10.04 -4.97 -0.05
CA TYR A 48 9.67 -3.57 0.19
C TYR A 48 9.57 -3.27 1.69
N LEU A 49 9.51 -2.01 2.05
CA LEU A 49 9.05 -1.56 3.36
C LEU A 49 7.53 -1.42 3.29
N SER A 50 6.82 -2.18 4.13
CA SER A 50 5.35 -2.16 4.16
C SER A 50 4.84 -0.78 4.57
N GLU A 51 3.57 -0.58 4.39
CA GLU A 51 2.87 0.69 4.61
C GLU A 51 3.41 1.53 5.76
N MET A 52 3.80 2.76 5.45
CA MET A 52 4.26 3.71 6.44
C MET A 52 3.06 4.39 7.09
N MET A 53 2.45 3.70 8.05
CA MET A 53 1.26 4.17 8.78
C MET A 53 1.55 5.43 9.61
N ASN A 54 2.77 5.58 10.12
CA ASN A 54 3.15 6.76 10.89
C ASN A 54 3.49 7.94 9.95
N PHE A 55 2.51 8.37 9.12
CA PHE A 55 2.71 9.54 8.27
C PHE A 55 2.95 10.84 9.08
N PRO A 56 2.34 11.03 10.28
CA PRO A 56 2.72 12.19 11.11
C PRO A 56 4.21 12.18 11.46
N GLY A 57 4.78 11.00 11.77
CA GLY A 57 6.22 10.88 12.02
C GLY A 57 7.08 11.26 10.81
N VAL A 58 6.61 11.01 9.59
CA VAL A 58 7.28 11.50 8.37
C VAL A 58 7.26 13.02 8.32
N LEU A 59 6.10 13.64 8.54
CA LEU A 59 5.91 15.08 8.47
C LEU A 59 6.69 15.83 9.57
N PHE A 60 6.65 15.31 10.79
CA PHE A 60 7.36 15.87 11.95
C PHE A 60 8.83 15.42 12.05
N LYS A 61 9.32 14.69 11.05
CA LYS A 61 10.72 14.26 10.95
C LYS A 61 11.19 13.40 12.12
N ASP A 62 10.33 12.47 12.57
CA ASP A 62 10.68 11.48 13.58
C ASP A 62 11.91 10.66 13.13
N GLU A 63 12.93 10.58 13.99
CA GLU A 63 14.21 9.96 13.65
C GLU A 63 14.11 8.46 13.36
N ASP A 64 13.27 7.71 14.10
CA ASP A 64 13.07 6.27 13.87
C ASP A 64 12.38 6.04 12.54
N VAL A 65 11.31 6.80 12.25
CA VAL A 65 10.57 6.74 10.98
C VAL A 65 11.48 7.04 9.80
N LEU A 66 12.21 8.17 9.84
CA LEU A 66 13.10 8.56 8.75
C LEU A 66 14.27 7.58 8.57
N SER A 67 14.76 6.97 9.66
CA SER A 67 15.82 5.97 9.60
C SER A 67 15.35 4.67 8.93
N LYS A 68 14.13 4.23 9.17
CA LYS A 68 13.51 3.09 8.47
C LYS A 68 13.33 3.37 6.98
N ILE A 69 12.83 4.54 6.62
CA ILE A 69 12.72 5.01 5.22
C ILE A 69 14.10 5.02 4.54
N LYS A 70 15.10 5.59 5.20
CA LYS A 70 16.49 5.62 4.71
C LYS A 70 17.04 4.21 4.50
N SER A 71 16.74 3.28 5.41
CA SER A 71 17.15 1.89 5.29
C SER A 71 16.54 1.22 4.06
N ALA A 72 15.27 1.46 3.75
CA ALA A 72 14.63 0.95 2.54
C ALA A 72 15.30 1.50 1.28
N LYS A 73 15.54 2.81 1.22
CA LYS A 73 16.26 3.45 0.10
C LYS A 73 17.65 2.89 -0.11
N ASN A 74 18.43 2.71 0.96
CA ASN A 74 19.79 2.16 0.90
C ASN A 74 19.82 0.71 0.38
N ASN A 75 18.74 -0.03 0.53
CA ASN A 75 18.58 -1.39 0.02
C ASN A 75 17.86 -1.43 -1.35
N ASN A 76 17.60 -0.27 -1.98
CA ASN A 76 16.87 -0.14 -3.24
C ASN A 76 15.49 -0.83 -3.21
N LYS A 77 14.77 -0.68 -2.09
CA LYS A 77 13.45 -1.25 -1.90
C LYS A 77 12.38 -0.16 -1.89
N PRO A 78 11.27 -0.36 -2.61
CA PRO A 78 10.15 0.57 -2.57
C PRO A 78 9.56 0.68 -1.17
N ILE A 79 8.86 1.78 -0.94
CA ILE A 79 8.21 2.08 0.34
C ILE A 79 6.74 2.26 0.05
N ASP A 80 5.94 1.40 0.67
CA ASP A 80 4.49 1.48 0.61
C ASP A 80 3.97 2.55 1.58
N GLY A 81 2.83 3.15 1.26
CA GLY A 81 2.28 4.26 1.99
C GLY A 81 0.91 4.00 2.58
N HIS A 82 0.58 4.87 3.53
CA HIS A 82 -0.69 4.93 4.25
C HIS A 82 -0.88 6.36 4.72
N CYS A 83 -1.65 7.15 3.99
CA CYS A 83 -1.76 8.59 4.28
C CYS A 83 -3.18 9.13 4.00
N PRO A 84 -4.19 8.71 4.83
CA PRO A 84 -5.55 9.17 4.67
C PRO A 84 -5.63 10.70 4.81
N ASP A 85 -6.43 11.33 3.96
CA ASP A 85 -6.71 12.78 3.92
C ASP A 85 -5.48 13.70 3.77
N LEU A 86 -4.30 13.15 3.46
CA LEU A 86 -3.09 13.95 3.28
C LEU A 86 -3.13 14.68 1.94
N LYS A 87 -2.95 16.00 1.96
CA LYS A 87 -3.11 16.92 0.80
C LYS A 87 -2.05 18.03 0.82
N GLY A 88 -1.94 18.76 -0.29
CA GLY A 88 -1.12 19.97 -0.38
C GLY A 88 0.36 19.74 -0.09
N GLU A 89 0.97 20.63 0.70
CA GLU A 89 2.40 20.62 1.04
C GLU A 89 2.79 19.40 1.89
N ASP A 90 1.90 18.97 2.78
CA ASP A 90 2.13 17.78 3.61
C ASP A 90 2.20 16.51 2.75
N LEU A 91 1.32 16.37 1.76
CA LEU A 91 1.40 15.29 0.80
C LEU A 91 2.70 15.34 -0.01
N GLU A 92 3.14 16.51 -0.44
CA GLU A 92 4.41 16.67 -1.15
C GLU A 92 5.60 16.24 -0.28
N SER A 93 5.62 16.65 0.98
CA SER A 93 6.64 16.25 1.96
C SER A 93 6.67 14.73 2.15
N TYR A 94 5.50 14.09 2.21
CA TYR A 94 5.37 12.65 2.32
C TYR A 94 5.93 11.94 1.08
N ILE A 95 5.57 12.37 -0.11
CA ILE A 95 6.08 11.84 -1.39
C ILE A 95 7.61 12.03 -1.50
N GLN A 96 8.12 13.20 -1.15
CA GLN A 96 9.55 13.50 -1.18
C GLN A 96 10.37 12.62 -0.23
N SER A 97 9.74 12.10 0.82
CA SER A 97 10.38 11.10 1.68
C SER A 97 10.68 9.78 0.95
N GLY A 98 10.11 9.57 -0.24
CA GLY A 98 10.30 8.40 -1.10
C GLY A 98 9.20 7.36 -1.01
N ILE A 99 8.10 7.68 -0.35
CA ILE A 99 6.90 6.84 -0.30
C ILE A 99 6.14 7.02 -1.62
N SER A 100 5.72 5.91 -2.23
CA SER A 100 5.26 5.93 -3.63
C SER A 100 3.83 5.47 -3.85
N THR A 101 3.16 4.95 -2.83
CA THR A 101 1.82 4.36 -2.93
C THR A 101 0.91 4.85 -1.82
N ASP A 102 -0.40 4.74 -2.01
CA ASP A 102 -1.42 4.90 -0.97
C ASP A 102 -2.66 4.06 -1.28
N HIS A 103 -3.30 3.51 -0.26
CA HIS A 103 -4.53 2.73 -0.35
C HIS A 103 -5.67 3.30 0.53
N GLU A 104 -5.40 4.42 1.20
CA GLU A 104 -6.30 5.04 2.17
C GLU A 104 -7.15 6.18 1.61
N ALA A 105 -6.96 6.58 0.34
CA ALA A 105 -7.79 7.60 -0.27
C ALA A 105 -9.26 7.17 -0.34
N PHE A 106 -10.18 7.98 0.18
CA PHE A 106 -11.61 7.70 0.21
C PHE A 106 -12.43 8.50 -0.80
N SER A 107 -11.88 9.55 -1.39
CA SER A 107 -12.56 10.37 -2.39
C SER A 107 -11.80 10.38 -3.72
N TYR A 108 -12.55 10.61 -4.79
CA TYR A 108 -11.99 10.81 -6.12
C TYR A 108 -10.97 11.96 -6.15
N GLU A 109 -11.29 13.09 -5.51
CA GLU A 109 -10.45 14.29 -5.50
C GLU A 109 -9.13 14.03 -4.77
N GLU A 110 -9.18 13.37 -3.62
CA GLU A 110 -7.99 13.01 -2.86
C GLU A 110 -7.07 12.08 -3.64
N ALA A 111 -7.63 11.00 -4.19
CA ALA A 111 -6.87 10.04 -4.98
C ALA A 111 -6.29 10.68 -6.24
N LYS A 112 -7.05 11.55 -6.91
CA LYS A 112 -6.60 12.29 -8.09
C LYS A 112 -5.43 13.22 -7.80
N GLU A 113 -5.45 13.96 -6.69
CA GLU A 113 -4.32 14.80 -6.27
C GLU A 113 -3.06 13.95 -6.05
N LYS A 114 -3.17 12.83 -5.32
CA LYS A 114 -2.05 11.90 -5.08
C LYS A 114 -1.47 11.35 -6.39
N LEU A 115 -2.33 10.94 -7.34
CA LEU A 115 -1.93 10.46 -8.66
C LEU A 115 -1.23 11.54 -9.50
N GLN A 116 -1.74 12.77 -9.49
CA GLN A 116 -1.14 13.91 -10.18
C GLN A 116 0.24 14.26 -9.62
N LYS A 117 0.44 14.11 -8.32
CA LYS A 117 1.73 14.30 -7.64
C LYS A 117 2.69 13.11 -7.77
N GLY A 118 2.30 12.06 -8.50
CA GLY A 118 3.18 10.96 -8.87
C GLY A 118 3.07 9.71 -8.02
N MET A 119 2.18 9.66 -7.04
CA MET A 119 1.88 8.42 -6.30
C MET A 119 1.12 7.42 -7.17
N LYS A 120 1.20 6.16 -6.80
CA LYS A 120 0.29 5.11 -7.27
C LYS A 120 -0.80 4.89 -6.22
N ILE A 121 -2.02 4.61 -6.66
CA ILE A 121 -3.16 4.40 -5.78
C ILE A 121 -3.63 2.95 -5.89
N LEU A 122 -3.84 2.33 -4.74
CA LEU A 122 -4.44 1.02 -4.66
C LEU A 122 -5.93 1.18 -4.36
N ILE A 123 -6.76 0.77 -5.31
CA ILE A 123 -8.22 0.69 -5.12
C ILE A 123 -8.51 -0.51 -4.27
N ARG A 124 -9.06 -0.29 -3.08
CA ARG A 124 -9.19 -1.26 -2.01
C ARG A 124 -10.62 -1.77 -1.83
N GLU A 125 -10.76 -3.10 -1.71
CA GLU A 125 -12.00 -3.78 -1.29
C GLU A 125 -11.70 -4.77 -0.18
N GLY A 126 -11.40 -4.24 1.00
CA GLY A 126 -11.26 -5.03 2.24
C GLY A 126 -12.61 -5.45 2.83
N SER A 127 -12.58 -6.09 3.98
CA SER A 127 -13.80 -6.39 4.73
C SER A 127 -14.32 -5.15 5.47
N ALA A 128 -13.42 -4.39 6.07
CA ALA A 128 -13.76 -3.19 6.84
C ALA A 128 -13.81 -1.92 5.98
N ALA A 129 -12.84 -1.75 5.07
CA ALA A 129 -12.69 -0.52 4.30
C ALA A 129 -12.73 -0.80 2.80
N LYS A 130 -13.54 0.01 2.08
CA LYS A 130 -13.82 -0.13 0.66
C LYS A 130 -13.85 1.25 0.02
N ASN A 131 -13.09 1.43 -1.06
CA ASN A 131 -13.06 2.70 -1.80
C ASN A 131 -13.33 2.55 -3.31
N TYR A 132 -13.61 1.33 -3.79
CA TYR A 132 -13.77 1.06 -5.21
C TYR A 132 -14.82 1.96 -5.88
N GLU A 133 -15.98 2.16 -5.26
CA GLU A 133 -17.05 2.96 -5.90
C GLU A 133 -16.63 4.42 -6.10
N ALA A 134 -15.93 4.99 -5.12
CA ALA A 134 -15.44 6.36 -5.20
C ALA A 134 -14.27 6.51 -6.19
N LEU A 135 -13.38 5.51 -6.28
CA LEU A 135 -12.14 5.62 -7.05
C LEU A 135 -12.21 4.99 -8.44
N SER A 136 -13.22 4.13 -8.72
CA SER A 136 -13.33 3.47 -10.03
C SER A 136 -13.35 4.42 -11.22
N PRO A 137 -13.88 5.66 -11.16
CA PRO A 137 -13.80 6.58 -12.31
C PRO A 137 -12.37 6.93 -12.75
N LEU A 138 -11.38 6.82 -11.84
CA LEU A 138 -9.96 7.06 -12.14
C LEU A 138 -9.35 6.00 -13.07
N ILE A 139 -9.98 4.85 -13.24
CA ILE A 139 -9.51 3.74 -14.08
C ILE A 139 -9.23 4.22 -15.52
N SER A 140 -10.11 5.03 -16.08
CA SER A 140 -9.94 5.56 -17.44
C SER A 140 -8.94 6.72 -17.56
N GLU A 141 -8.53 7.32 -16.42
CA GLU A 141 -7.66 8.49 -16.42
C GLU A 141 -6.20 8.15 -16.07
N PHE A 142 -5.99 7.13 -15.24
CA PHE A 142 -4.69 6.83 -14.62
C PHE A 142 -4.36 5.33 -14.57
N THR A 143 -4.73 4.57 -15.62
CA THR A 143 -4.56 3.11 -15.67
C THR A 143 -3.17 2.63 -15.24
N ASP A 144 -2.12 3.35 -15.65
CA ASP A 144 -0.71 3.02 -15.36
C ASP A 144 -0.26 3.28 -13.92
N LYS A 145 -1.10 3.96 -13.13
CA LYS A 145 -0.81 4.34 -11.74
C LYS A 145 -1.78 3.73 -10.73
N LEU A 146 -2.69 2.88 -11.18
CA LEU A 146 -3.65 2.22 -10.32
C LEU A 146 -3.32 0.75 -10.13
N MET A 147 -3.70 0.22 -8.99
CA MET A 147 -3.68 -1.21 -8.65
C MET A 147 -4.94 -1.57 -7.88
N PHE A 148 -5.33 -2.84 -7.90
CA PHE A 148 -6.34 -3.36 -6.98
C PHE A 148 -5.68 -4.00 -5.77
N CYS A 149 -6.27 -3.82 -4.58
CA CYS A 149 -5.88 -4.54 -3.39
C CYS A 149 -7.09 -4.98 -2.57
N SER A 150 -6.88 -5.93 -1.69
CA SER A 150 -7.89 -6.41 -0.76
C SER A 150 -7.68 -5.90 0.66
N ASP A 151 -6.44 -5.50 0.99
CA ASP A 151 -6.07 -5.11 2.33
C ASP A 151 -6.55 -6.14 3.38
N ASP A 152 -7.06 -5.73 4.53
CA ASP A 152 -7.62 -6.60 5.57
C ASP A 152 -8.90 -7.28 5.07
N ARG A 153 -8.78 -8.53 4.66
CA ARG A 153 -9.91 -9.32 4.18
C ARG A 153 -10.12 -10.56 5.01
N HIS A 154 -11.32 -10.71 5.54
CA HIS A 154 -11.70 -11.85 6.36
C HIS A 154 -11.78 -13.13 5.54
N PRO A 155 -11.51 -14.32 6.15
CA PRO A 155 -11.53 -15.60 5.42
C PRO A 155 -12.86 -15.93 4.76
N ASP A 156 -13.97 -15.60 5.38
CA ASP A 156 -15.34 -15.79 4.85
C ASP A 156 -15.62 -14.90 3.63
N ASP A 157 -15.07 -13.68 3.58
CA ASP A 157 -15.13 -12.85 2.38
C ASP A 157 -14.23 -13.41 1.26
N LEU A 158 -13.05 -13.95 1.62
CA LEU A 158 -12.14 -14.56 0.65
C LEU A 158 -12.70 -15.83 0.02
N GLU A 159 -13.54 -16.58 0.73
CA GLU A 159 -14.22 -17.76 0.19
C GLU A 159 -15.18 -17.37 -0.94
N ASN A 160 -15.81 -16.21 -0.86
CA ASN A 160 -16.79 -15.76 -1.83
C ASN A 160 -16.20 -15.01 -3.01
N GLU A 161 -15.21 -14.13 -2.76
CA GLU A 161 -14.64 -13.26 -3.80
C GLU A 161 -13.25 -12.71 -3.45
N HIS A 162 -12.52 -12.28 -4.47
CA HIS A 162 -11.22 -11.60 -4.33
C HIS A 162 -11.04 -10.55 -5.45
N ILE A 163 -9.81 -10.27 -5.87
CA ILE A 163 -9.49 -9.31 -6.96
C ILE A 163 -10.27 -9.59 -8.25
N ASN A 164 -10.58 -10.86 -8.52
CA ASN A 164 -11.40 -11.24 -9.67
C ASN A 164 -12.80 -10.59 -9.68
N SER A 165 -13.39 -10.32 -8.52
CA SER A 165 -14.66 -9.61 -8.44
C SER A 165 -14.53 -8.13 -8.79
N LEU A 166 -13.42 -7.49 -8.44
CA LEU A 166 -13.12 -6.11 -8.86
C LEU A 166 -12.98 -6.02 -10.38
N VAL A 167 -12.27 -6.97 -10.99
CA VAL A 167 -12.17 -7.07 -12.46
C VAL A 167 -13.55 -7.20 -13.09
N LYS A 168 -14.38 -8.14 -12.60
CA LYS A 168 -15.74 -8.35 -13.10
C LYS A 168 -16.60 -7.08 -12.99
N ARG A 169 -16.60 -6.43 -11.82
CA ARG A 169 -17.36 -5.19 -11.57
C ARG A 169 -16.90 -4.07 -12.50
N SER A 170 -15.59 -3.93 -12.71
CA SER A 170 -15.04 -2.90 -13.59
C SER A 170 -15.48 -3.09 -15.04
N ILE A 171 -15.44 -4.31 -15.56
CA ILE A 171 -15.94 -4.64 -16.90
C ILE A 171 -17.46 -4.38 -17.02
N GLN A 172 -18.23 -4.77 -15.99
CA GLN A 172 -19.67 -4.51 -15.95
C GLN A 172 -20.03 -3.02 -15.93
N LYS A 173 -19.15 -2.19 -15.35
CA LYS A 173 -19.30 -0.71 -15.41
C LYS A 173 -18.90 -0.11 -16.76
N GLY A 174 -18.37 -0.90 -17.67
CA GLY A 174 -18.00 -0.46 -19.04
C GLY A 174 -16.55 0.02 -19.17
N PHE A 175 -15.68 -0.25 -18.20
CA PHE A 175 -14.25 0.02 -18.37
C PHE A 175 -13.62 -0.97 -19.36
N GLU A 176 -12.62 -0.50 -20.10
CA GLU A 176 -11.93 -1.30 -21.10
C GLU A 176 -11.20 -2.49 -20.47
N LEU A 177 -11.35 -3.67 -21.09
CA LEU A 177 -10.82 -4.93 -20.56
C LEU A 177 -9.31 -4.88 -20.28
N PHE A 178 -8.54 -4.34 -21.21
CA PHE A 178 -7.08 -4.30 -21.08
C PHE A 178 -6.61 -3.33 -20.00
N ASP A 179 -7.28 -2.20 -19.81
CA ASP A 179 -7.02 -1.27 -18.71
C ASP A 179 -7.27 -1.96 -17.35
N VAL A 180 -8.40 -2.64 -17.22
CA VAL A 180 -8.75 -3.36 -15.98
C VAL A 180 -7.76 -4.49 -15.70
N LEU A 181 -7.34 -5.25 -16.72
CA LEU A 181 -6.34 -6.31 -16.56
C LEU A 181 -4.96 -5.75 -16.21
N GLN A 182 -4.59 -4.60 -16.75
CA GLN A 182 -3.34 -3.92 -16.38
C GLN A 182 -3.34 -3.59 -14.89
N ILE A 183 -4.41 -2.98 -14.37
CA ILE A 183 -4.55 -2.63 -12.95
C ILE A 183 -4.53 -3.88 -12.04
N ALA A 184 -5.08 -4.99 -12.52
CA ALA A 184 -5.20 -6.21 -11.73
C ALA A 184 -3.94 -7.10 -11.72
N CYS A 185 -3.09 -7.03 -12.77
CA CYS A 185 -2.06 -8.04 -13.04
C CYS A 185 -0.65 -7.48 -13.21
N ILE A 186 -0.47 -6.18 -13.51
CA ILE A 186 0.82 -5.54 -13.83
C ILE A 186 1.18 -4.48 -12.78
#